data_9a695b0a2a3f9f1e57cbb2c3185b9a8c
#
_entry.id   9a695b0a2a3f9f1e57cbb2c3185b9a8c
#
_cell.length_a   1.000
_cell.length_b   1.000
_cell.length_c   1.000
_cell.angle_alpha   90.00
_cell.angle_beta   90.00
_cell.angle_gamma   90.00
#
_symmetry.space_group_name_H-M   'P 1'
#
loop_
_entity.id
_entity.type
_entity.pdbx_description
1 polymer ?
#
loop_
_entity_poly.entity_id
_entity_poly.type
_entity_poly.pdbx_seq_one_letter_code
_entity_poly.pdbx_strand_id
1 'polypeptide(L)'
;KGFPEDIYVPEGRNAGRIEYIHGGVTRNVVEDIANVELRPTYVSIVDTSALGEDVVRKLKRHKVDTSYVKSVPGGMGTWLAVFDNKGDLAGSISQRPNLMPILDLLEEKGDEIFANADSVIVEVDMDRDIIKKVVALSKKHNKKLFGVVSNMSIAVERRDFLQNFDCFICNQLEAGMFFMEDYA
;
A
#
# COMPACT_ATOMS: atom_id res chain seq x y z
N LYS A 1 10.06 12.79 2.95
CA LYS A 1 11.29 12.67 2.13
C LYS A 1 12.20 13.83 2.45
N GLY A 2 13.52 13.57 2.62
CA GLY A 2 14.56 14.59 2.82
C GLY A 2 15.48 14.66 1.59
N PHE A 3 15.79 15.88 1.16
CA PHE A 3 16.67 16.15 0.02
C PHE A 3 17.73 17.16 0.44
N PRO A 4 19.02 16.84 0.36
CA PRO A 4 20.09 17.79 0.67
C PRO A 4 20.20 18.87 -0.42
N GLU A 5 20.69 20.05 -0.04
CA GLU A 5 21.01 21.13 -0.99
C GLU A 5 22.33 20.87 -1.72
N ASP A 6 23.30 20.26 -1.01
CA ASP A 6 24.64 19.92 -1.51
C ASP A 6 24.88 18.43 -1.47
N ILE A 7 26.15 18.02 -1.60
CA ILE A 7 26.56 16.62 -1.50
C ILE A 7 26.14 16.06 -0.14
N TYR A 8 25.42 14.95 -0.16
CA TYR A 8 24.98 14.25 1.05
C TYR A 8 26.20 13.70 1.82
N VAL A 9 26.31 14.10 3.07
CA VAL A 9 27.37 13.65 3.99
C VAL A 9 26.74 12.66 4.98
N PRO A 10 27.05 11.34 4.89
CA PRO A 10 26.62 10.36 5.88
C PRO A 10 27.10 10.76 7.28
N GLU A 11 26.28 10.47 8.30
CA GLU A 11 26.55 10.77 9.72
C GLU A 11 26.72 12.27 10.03
N GLY A 12 26.54 13.14 9.03
CA GLY A 12 26.65 14.59 9.13
C GLY A 12 25.29 15.30 9.21
N ARG A 13 25.35 16.60 9.54
CA ARG A 13 24.20 17.49 9.41
C ARG A 13 24.15 18.05 7.99
N ASN A 14 23.15 17.64 7.22
CA ASN A 14 22.92 18.14 5.87
C ASN A 14 21.86 19.25 5.89
N ALA A 15 22.15 20.40 5.31
CA ALA A 15 21.12 21.39 5.00
C ALA A 15 20.29 20.90 3.83
N GLY A 16 18.97 21.18 3.82
CA GLY A 16 18.11 20.69 2.77
C GLY A 16 16.63 20.95 3.02
N ARG A 17 15.78 20.38 2.15
CA ARG A 17 14.33 20.46 2.27
C ARG A 17 13.73 19.13 2.72
N ILE A 18 12.63 19.24 3.44
CA ILE A 18 11.82 18.09 3.87
C ILE A 18 10.44 18.22 3.23
N GLU A 19 10.00 17.15 2.58
CA GLU A 19 8.69 17.06 1.95
C GLU A 19 7.84 15.99 2.64
N TYR A 20 6.59 16.35 2.95
CA TYR A 20 5.57 15.42 3.42
C TYR A 20 4.70 15.02 2.23
N ILE A 21 4.66 13.74 1.93
CA ILE A 21 3.93 13.21 0.77
C ILE A 21 3.07 12.04 1.25
N HIS A 22 1.80 12.04 0.88
CA HIS A 22 0.96 10.88 1.09
C HIS A 22 1.47 9.71 0.23
N GLY A 23 1.81 8.60 0.87
CA GLY A 23 2.33 7.39 0.25
C GLY A 23 1.33 6.23 0.33
N GLY A 24 1.84 5.05 0.03
CA GLY A 24 1.11 3.79 -0.01
C GLY A 24 0.77 3.36 -1.43
N VAL A 25 1.16 2.13 -1.79
CA VAL A 25 0.97 1.62 -3.16
C VAL A 25 -0.52 1.54 -3.49
N THR A 26 -1.32 0.85 -2.69
CA THR A 26 -2.78 0.75 -2.93
C THR A 26 -3.49 2.08 -2.80
N ARG A 27 -2.99 3.02 -1.97
CA ARG A 27 -3.53 4.38 -1.94
C ARG A 27 -3.30 5.11 -3.27
N ASN A 28 -2.12 4.97 -3.88
CA ASN A 28 -1.86 5.54 -5.20
C ASN A 28 -2.74 4.87 -6.26
N VAL A 29 -2.80 3.54 -6.27
CA VAL A 29 -3.65 2.77 -7.19
C VAL A 29 -5.12 3.21 -7.12
N VAL A 30 -5.67 3.39 -5.93
CA VAL A 30 -7.07 3.80 -5.78
C VAL A 30 -7.31 5.23 -6.29
N GLU A 31 -6.35 6.15 -6.13
CA GLU A 31 -6.43 7.49 -6.73
C GLU A 31 -6.38 7.42 -8.26
N ASP A 32 -5.50 6.60 -8.82
CA ASP A 32 -5.37 6.43 -10.28
C ASP A 32 -6.62 5.82 -10.90
N ILE A 33 -7.21 4.81 -10.25
CA ILE A 33 -8.51 4.23 -10.67
C ILE A 33 -9.63 5.29 -10.64
N ALA A 34 -9.65 6.12 -9.61
CA ALA A 34 -10.64 7.19 -9.52
C ALA A 34 -10.42 8.28 -10.59
N ASN A 35 -9.17 8.58 -10.95
CA ASN A 35 -8.81 9.56 -11.96
C ASN A 35 -9.21 9.13 -13.39
N VAL A 36 -9.37 7.82 -13.64
CA VAL A 36 -9.94 7.31 -14.90
C VAL A 36 -11.48 7.11 -14.82
N GLU A 37 -12.12 7.83 -13.90
CA GLU A 37 -13.59 7.90 -13.73
C GLU A 37 -14.27 6.60 -13.27
N LEU A 38 -13.50 5.64 -12.77
CA LEU A 38 -14.03 4.48 -12.08
C LEU A 38 -14.41 4.84 -10.63
N ARG A 39 -15.11 3.94 -9.93
CA ARG A 39 -15.59 4.15 -8.56
C ARG A 39 -14.93 3.16 -7.60
N PRO A 40 -13.69 3.40 -7.20
CA PRO A 40 -13.01 2.50 -6.28
C PRO A 40 -13.51 2.69 -4.85
N THR A 41 -13.65 1.57 -4.15
CA THR A 41 -13.85 1.52 -2.70
C THR A 41 -12.52 1.19 -2.04
N TYR A 42 -12.10 1.99 -1.07
CA TYR A 42 -10.84 1.80 -0.37
C TYR A 42 -11.06 1.21 1.02
N VAL A 43 -10.48 0.03 1.24
CA VAL A 43 -10.47 -0.67 2.54
C VAL A 43 -9.12 -0.48 3.18
N SER A 44 -9.06 0.28 4.27
CA SER A 44 -7.78 0.62 4.91
C SER A 44 -7.98 1.15 6.33
N ILE A 45 -6.87 1.49 6.97
CA ILE A 45 -6.84 2.25 8.22
C ILE A 45 -6.04 3.54 8.05
N VAL A 46 -6.38 4.55 8.82
CA VAL A 46 -5.63 5.80 8.95
C VAL A 46 -5.46 6.14 10.44
N ASP A 47 -4.51 7.04 10.73
CA ASP A 47 -4.34 7.56 12.08
C ASP A 47 -5.47 8.53 12.48
N THR A 48 -5.71 8.67 13.78
CA THR A 48 -6.70 9.63 14.33
C THR A 48 -6.21 11.09 14.32
N SER A 49 -5.00 11.34 13.82
CA SER A 49 -4.40 12.67 13.72
C SER A 49 -4.92 13.46 12.52
N ALA A 50 -4.61 14.75 12.47
CA ALA A 50 -4.90 15.62 11.33
C ALA A 50 -4.31 15.10 10.00
N LEU A 51 -3.20 14.34 10.04
CA LEU A 51 -2.62 13.73 8.85
C LEU A 51 -3.52 12.60 8.32
N GLY A 52 -4.09 11.76 9.19
CA GLY A 52 -5.05 10.73 8.79
C GLY A 52 -6.33 11.33 8.20
N GLU A 53 -6.85 12.39 8.81
CA GLU A 53 -8.00 13.13 8.26
C GLU A 53 -7.69 13.74 6.89
N ASP A 54 -6.46 14.25 6.68
CA ASP A 54 -6.05 14.82 5.40
C ASP A 54 -5.99 13.76 4.29
N VAL A 55 -5.49 12.55 4.59
CA VAL A 55 -5.51 11.41 3.66
C VAL A 55 -6.95 11.11 3.22
N VAL A 56 -7.87 10.94 4.16
CA VAL A 56 -9.28 10.65 3.85
C VAL A 56 -9.93 11.79 3.04
N ARG A 57 -9.67 13.03 3.43
CA ARG A 57 -10.19 14.21 2.71
C ARG A 57 -9.69 14.26 1.26
N LYS A 58 -8.40 13.93 1.03
CA LYS A 58 -7.82 13.87 -0.32
C LYS A 58 -8.47 12.77 -1.15
N LEU A 59 -8.61 11.56 -0.62
CA LEU A 59 -9.27 10.46 -1.29
C LEU A 59 -10.71 10.80 -1.70
N LYS A 60 -11.48 11.42 -0.80
CA LYS A 60 -12.84 11.90 -1.11
C LYS A 60 -12.89 12.94 -2.23
N ARG A 61 -11.89 13.83 -2.34
CA ARG A 61 -11.79 14.79 -3.47
C ARG A 61 -11.61 14.07 -4.80
N HIS A 62 -10.91 12.92 -4.83
CA HIS A 62 -10.78 12.04 -5.98
C HIS A 62 -11.99 11.12 -6.18
N LYS A 63 -13.09 11.32 -5.44
CA LYS A 63 -14.32 10.50 -5.53
C LYS A 63 -14.12 9.03 -5.17
N VAL A 64 -13.12 8.72 -4.35
CA VAL A 64 -12.92 7.39 -3.76
C VAL A 64 -13.96 7.18 -2.67
N ASP A 65 -14.61 6.03 -2.66
CA ASP A 65 -15.43 5.61 -1.52
C ASP A 65 -14.52 5.21 -0.36
N THR A 66 -14.62 5.95 0.72
CA THR A 66 -13.83 5.78 1.95
C THR A 66 -14.67 5.22 3.12
N SER A 67 -15.84 4.66 2.84
CA SER A 67 -16.78 4.14 3.87
C SER A 67 -16.14 3.04 4.73
N TYR A 68 -15.15 2.34 4.18
CA TYR A 68 -14.40 1.27 4.85
C TYR A 68 -12.98 1.68 5.23
N VAL A 69 -12.71 2.97 5.36
CA VAL A 69 -11.46 3.47 5.96
C VAL A 69 -11.70 3.75 7.44
N LYS A 70 -11.10 2.93 8.31
CA LYS A 70 -11.20 3.12 9.77
C LYS A 70 -10.12 4.06 10.28
N SER A 71 -10.49 5.00 11.15
CA SER A 71 -9.55 5.83 11.88
C SER A 71 -9.22 5.15 13.22
N VAL A 72 -7.94 4.78 13.42
CA VAL A 72 -7.46 4.11 14.63
C VAL A 72 -6.15 4.76 15.11
N PRO A 73 -5.90 4.85 16.42
CA PRO A 73 -4.64 5.41 16.93
C PRO A 73 -3.43 4.64 16.37
N GLY A 74 -2.46 5.36 15.83
CA GLY A 74 -1.27 4.75 15.20
C GLY A 74 -1.55 3.98 13.92
N GLY A 75 -2.72 4.18 13.28
CA GLY A 75 -3.16 3.45 12.09
C GLY A 75 -2.52 3.87 10.77
N MET A 76 -1.46 4.67 10.82
CA MET A 76 -0.78 5.12 9.61
C MET A 76 0.69 4.76 9.62
N GLY A 77 1.14 4.07 8.56
CA GLY A 77 2.54 3.81 8.35
C GLY A 77 3.29 5.07 7.94
N THR A 78 4.57 5.14 8.31
CA THR A 78 5.44 6.24 7.93
C THR A 78 6.73 5.70 7.34
N TRP A 79 7.10 6.22 6.18
CA TRP A 79 8.37 5.95 5.54
C TRP A 79 9.19 7.24 5.49
N LEU A 80 10.23 7.31 6.32
CA LEU A 80 11.25 8.35 6.27
C LEU A 80 12.29 7.92 5.25
N ALA A 81 12.48 8.73 4.21
CA ALA A 81 13.49 8.49 3.19
C ALA A 81 14.39 9.71 3.06
N VAL A 82 15.69 9.48 3.04
CA VAL A 82 16.71 10.49 2.77
C VAL A 82 17.36 10.15 1.43
N PHE A 83 17.34 11.11 0.53
CA PHE A 83 17.97 11.01 -0.78
C PHE A 83 19.30 11.72 -0.81
N ASP A 84 20.18 11.32 -1.68
CA ASP A 84 21.42 12.06 -1.95
C ASP A 84 21.18 13.16 -3.00
N ASN A 85 22.23 13.88 -3.35
CA ASN A 85 22.20 14.96 -4.34
C ASN A 85 22.01 14.47 -5.79
N LYS A 86 22.09 13.16 -6.05
CA LYS A 86 21.79 12.53 -7.35
C LYS A 86 20.34 12.05 -7.43
N GLY A 87 19.63 12.04 -6.31
CA GLY A 87 18.28 11.52 -6.21
C GLY A 87 18.21 10.04 -5.83
N ASP A 88 19.34 9.43 -5.50
CA ASP A 88 19.40 8.06 -5.04
C ASP A 88 19.06 7.95 -3.54
N LEU A 89 18.47 6.83 -3.14
CA LEU A 89 18.09 6.60 -1.74
C LEU A 89 19.34 6.35 -0.89
N ALA A 90 19.72 7.33 -0.06
CA ALA A 90 20.85 7.23 0.86
C ALA A 90 20.53 6.44 2.14
N GLY A 91 19.26 6.45 2.57
CA GLY A 91 18.78 5.69 3.72
C GLY A 91 17.30 5.85 3.97
N SER A 92 16.68 4.89 4.68
CA SER A 92 15.29 4.97 5.03
C SER A 92 14.96 4.25 6.34
N ILE A 93 13.87 4.69 6.96
CA ILE A 93 13.24 4.01 8.10
C ILE A 93 11.77 3.85 7.77
N SER A 94 11.26 2.62 7.92
CA SER A 94 9.86 2.32 7.72
C SER A 94 9.20 1.91 9.04
N GLN A 95 8.14 2.61 9.40
CA GLN A 95 7.26 2.23 10.51
C GLN A 95 5.95 1.70 9.93
N ARG A 96 5.62 0.46 10.25
CA ARG A 96 4.34 -0.16 9.86
C ARG A 96 3.34 -0.05 10.99
N PRO A 97 2.06 0.24 10.69
CA PRO A 97 0.99 0.19 11.68
C PRO A 97 0.59 -1.26 11.97
N ASN A 98 -0.17 -1.46 13.04
CA ASN A 98 -0.89 -2.71 13.24
C ASN A 98 -2.07 -2.78 12.25
N LEU A 99 -2.06 -3.75 11.35
CA LEU A 99 -3.08 -3.92 10.30
C LEU A 99 -4.26 -4.80 10.74
N MET A 100 -4.25 -5.37 11.94
CA MET A 100 -5.34 -6.25 12.42
C MET A 100 -6.73 -5.62 12.35
N PRO A 101 -6.92 -4.29 12.54
CA PRO A 101 -8.24 -3.67 12.34
C PRO A 101 -8.80 -3.79 10.92
N ILE A 102 -7.95 -4.07 9.91
CA ILE A 102 -8.40 -4.40 8.55
C ILE A 102 -8.98 -5.82 8.52
N LEU A 103 -8.33 -6.78 9.21
CA LEU A 103 -8.87 -8.14 9.32
C LEU A 103 -10.23 -8.12 10.00
N ASP A 104 -10.35 -7.43 11.15
CA ASP A 104 -11.63 -7.28 11.86
C ASP A 104 -12.73 -6.72 10.95
N LEU A 105 -12.40 -5.71 10.16
CA LEU A 105 -13.31 -5.12 9.19
C LEU A 105 -13.73 -6.12 8.09
N LEU A 106 -12.79 -6.91 7.58
CA LEU A 106 -13.07 -7.95 6.59
C LEU A 106 -13.88 -9.10 7.18
N GLU A 107 -13.76 -9.39 8.46
CA GLU A 107 -14.60 -10.38 9.15
C GLU A 107 -16.02 -9.88 9.32
N GLU A 108 -16.19 -8.61 9.67
CA GLU A 108 -17.51 -7.98 9.88
C GLU A 108 -18.23 -7.65 8.59
N LYS A 109 -17.53 -7.07 7.60
CA LYS A 109 -18.09 -6.45 6.39
C LYS A 109 -17.60 -7.05 5.08
N GLY A 110 -16.74 -8.06 5.13
CA GLY A 110 -16.09 -8.60 3.94
C GLY A 110 -17.10 -9.11 2.89
N ASP A 111 -18.15 -9.80 3.31
CA ASP A 111 -19.18 -10.29 2.40
C ASP A 111 -19.91 -9.14 1.66
N GLU A 112 -20.24 -8.07 2.37
CA GLU A 112 -20.86 -6.88 1.80
C GLU A 112 -19.92 -6.20 0.80
N ILE A 113 -18.66 -5.98 1.19
CA ILE A 113 -17.64 -5.32 0.36
C ILE A 113 -17.41 -6.11 -0.94
N PHE A 114 -17.17 -7.41 -0.82
CA PHE A 114 -16.82 -8.24 -1.97
C PHE A 114 -18.01 -8.54 -2.88
N ALA A 115 -19.23 -8.64 -2.35
CA ALA A 115 -20.44 -8.78 -3.17
C ALA A 115 -20.62 -7.60 -4.12
N ASN A 116 -20.31 -6.38 -3.67
CA ASN A 116 -20.47 -5.14 -4.41
C ASN A 116 -19.28 -4.73 -5.28
N ALA A 117 -18.16 -5.47 -5.23
CA ALA A 117 -16.99 -5.20 -6.05
C ALA A 117 -17.05 -5.94 -7.39
N ASP A 118 -16.50 -5.37 -8.45
CA ASP A 118 -16.26 -6.07 -9.73
C ASP A 118 -14.97 -6.88 -9.69
N SER A 119 -13.94 -6.33 -9.05
CA SER A 119 -12.62 -6.94 -8.85
C SER A 119 -11.98 -6.43 -7.57
N VAL A 120 -10.94 -7.09 -7.13
CA VAL A 120 -10.22 -6.79 -5.88
C VAL A 120 -8.74 -6.60 -6.15
N ILE A 121 -8.16 -5.57 -5.56
CA ILE A 121 -6.71 -5.31 -5.58
C ILE A 121 -6.21 -5.37 -4.14
N VAL A 122 -5.10 -6.08 -3.90
CA VAL A 122 -4.51 -6.22 -2.58
C VAL A 122 -2.98 -6.11 -2.63
N GLU A 123 -2.39 -5.50 -1.60
CA GLU A 123 -0.94 -5.57 -1.39
C GLU A 123 -0.56 -6.97 -0.87
N VAL A 124 0.31 -7.66 -1.60
CA VAL A 124 0.69 -9.03 -1.26
C VAL A 124 1.60 -9.13 -0.03
N ASP A 125 2.17 -8.03 0.40
CA ASP A 125 2.99 -7.91 1.61
C ASP A 125 2.21 -7.55 2.88
N MET A 126 0.88 -7.63 2.85
CA MET A 126 0.06 -7.56 4.05
C MET A 126 0.23 -8.80 4.95
N ASP A 127 -0.31 -8.75 6.16
CA ASP A 127 -0.29 -9.88 7.09
C ASP A 127 -0.99 -11.10 6.48
N ARG A 128 -0.41 -12.30 6.74
CA ARG A 128 -0.88 -13.56 6.13
C ARG A 128 -2.37 -13.81 6.33
N ASP A 129 -2.92 -13.47 7.49
CA ASP A 129 -4.31 -13.73 7.79
C ASP A 129 -5.24 -12.78 7.04
N ILE A 130 -4.81 -11.54 6.79
CA ILE A 130 -5.51 -10.60 5.90
C ILE A 130 -5.53 -11.15 4.48
N ILE A 131 -4.39 -11.60 3.95
CA ILE A 131 -4.31 -12.17 2.59
C ILE A 131 -5.19 -13.41 2.46
N LYS A 132 -5.15 -14.34 3.44
CA LYS A 132 -6.03 -15.52 3.46
C LYS A 132 -7.51 -15.13 3.41
N LYS A 133 -7.90 -14.12 4.22
CA LYS A 133 -9.29 -13.65 4.25
C LYS A 133 -9.70 -13.05 2.90
N VAL A 134 -8.85 -12.20 2.30
CA VAL A 134 -9.09 -11.61 0.97
C VAL A 134 -9.23 -12.70 -0.09
N VAL A 135 -8.34 -13.69 -0.14
CA VAL A 135 -8.40 -14.83 -1.07
C VAL A 135 -9.70 -15.63 -0.88
N ALA A 136 -10.07 -15.92 0.36
CA ALA A 136 -11.30 -16.66 0.67
C ALA A 136 -12.55 -15.91 0.21
N LEU A 137 -12.62 -14.59 0.48
CA LEU A 137 -13.74 -13.75 0.06
C LEU A 137 -13.79 -13.59 -1.47
N SER A 138 -12.64 -13.41 -2.13
CA SER A 138 -12.57 -13.34 -3.60
C SER A 138 -13.12 -14.62 -4.24
N LYS A 139 -12.72 -15.79 -3.74
CA LYS A 139 -13.25 -17.09 -4.20
C LYS A 139 -14.75 -17.24 -3.93
N LYS A 140 -15.19 -16.92 -2.72
CA LYS A 140 -16.60 -16.98 -2.31
C LYS A 140 -17.51 -16.17 -3.22
N HIS A 141 -17.09 -14.96 -3.58
CA HIS A 141 -17.85 -14.02 -4.39
C HIS A 141 -17.48 -14.05 -5.87
N ASN A 142 -16.63 -15.00 -6.29
CA ASN A 142 -16.16 -15.16 -7.68
C ASN A 142 -15.58 -13.84 -8.25
N LYS A 143 -14.71 -13.17 -7.49
CA LYS A 143 -14.08 -11.90 -7.88
C LYS A 143 -12.66 -12.13 -8.37
N LYS A 144 -12.27 -11.45 -9.44
CA LYS A 144 -10.87 -11.39 -9.87
C LYS A 144 -10.03 -10.70 -8.83
N LEU A 145 -8.86 -11.28 -8.55
CA LEU A 145 -7.92 -10.82 -7.54
C LEU A 145 -6.60 -10.40 -8.17
N PHE A 146 -6.25 -9.13 -7.98
CA PHE A 146 -5.00 -8.54 -8.47
C PHE A 146 -4.06 -8.26 -7.30
N GLY A 147 -2.80 -8.68 -7.42
CA GLY A 147 -1.77 -8.45 -6.43
C GLY A 147 -0.84 -7.32 -6.82
N VAL A 148 -0.54 -6.41 -5.89
CA VAL A 148 0.49 -5.37 -6.03
C VAL A 148 1.48 -5.47 -4.88
N VAL A 149 2.69 -4.91 -5.06
CA VAL A 149 3.77 -4.99 -4.08
C VAL A 149 4.11 -3.61 -3.54
N SER A 150 4.31 -3.50 -2.22
CA SER A 150 4.92 -2.34 -1.60
C SER A 150 6.25 -2.66 -0.90
N ASN A 151 6.41 -3.88 -0.40
CA ASN A 151 7.63 -4.35 0.25
C ASN A 151 8.03 -5.74 -0.25
N MET A 152 9.07 -5.79 -1.07
CA MET A 152 9.54 -7.04 -1.69
C MET A 152 10.04 -8.07 -0.69
N SER A 153 10.71 -7.67 0.37
CA SER A 153 11.23 -8.62 1.37
C SER A 153 10.11 -9.46 1.98
N ILE A 154 8.96 -8.83 2.25
CA ILE A 154 7.78 -9.50 2.78
C ILE A 154 7.04 -10.25 1.68
N ALA A 155 6.91 -9.64 0.49
CA ALA A 155 6.17 -10.24 -0.61
C ALA A 155 6.78 -11.59 -1.06
N VAL A 156 8.11 -11.71 -1.08
CA VAL A 156 8.81 -12.97 -1.38
C VAL A 156 8.43 -14.09 -0.40
N GLU A 157 8.20 -13.77 0.87
CA GLU A 157 7.72 -14.72 1.88
C GLU A 157 6.25 -15.12 1.68
N ARG A 158 5.53 -14.44 0.77
CA ARG A 158 4.12 -14.65 0.45
C ARG A 158 3.92 -15.34 -0.90
N ARG A 159 4.98 -15.93 -1.49
CA ARG A 159 4.91 -16.62 -2.79
C ARG A 159 3.82 -17.68 -2.87
N ASP A 160 3.54 -18.35 -1.76
CA ASP A 160 2.48 -19.36 -1.65
C ASP A 160 1.08 -18.81 -1.96
N PHE A 161 0.87 -17.49 -1.88
CA PHE A 161 -0.39 -16.87 -2.23
C PHE A 161 -0.51 -16.50 -3.71
N LEU A 162 0.60 -16.36 -4.45
CA LEU A 162 0.59 -15.89 -5.85
C LEU A 162 -0.32 -16.71 -6.76
N GLN A 163 -0.38 -18.03 -6.56
CA GLN A 163 -1.26 -18.92 -7.30
C GLN A 163 -2.76 -18.62 -7.16
N ASN A 164 -3.14 -17.75 -6.21
CA ASN A 164 -4.53 -17.36 -6.00
C ASN A 164 -4.89 -16.04 -6.69
N PHE A 165 -3.92 -15.35 -7.30
CA PHE A 165 -4.13 -14.09 -8.01
C PHE A 165 -4.35 -14.36 -9.50
N ASP A 166 -5.31 -13.63 -10.11
CA ASP A 166 -5.51 -13.62 -11.55
C ASP A 166 -4.42 -12.82 -12.27
N CYS A 167 -3.86 -11.82 -11.58
CA CYS A 167 -2.76 -11.01 -12.07
C CYS A 167 -1.90 -10.53 -10.90
N PHE A 168 -0.60 -10.53 -11.11
CA PHE A 168 0.37 -9.97 -10.19
C PHE A 168 1.15 -8.85 -10.89
N ILE A 169 1.19 -7.67 -10.26
CA ILE A 169 1.76 -6.45 -10.82
C ILE A 169 3.02 -6.12 -10.02
N CYS A 170 4.15 -6.14 -10.70
CA CYS A 170 5.46 -5.81 -10.14
C CYS A 170 6.35 -5.15 -11.20
N ASN A 171 7.41 -4.49 -10.77
CA ASN A 171 8.43 -4.00 -11.68
C ASN A 171 9.43 -5.11 -12.07
N GLN A 172 10.35 -4.81 -12.98
CA GLN A 172 11.33 -5.76 -13.50
C GLN A 172 12.25 -6.33 -12.42
N LEU A 173 12.73 -5.49 -11.49
CA LEU A 173 13.58 -5.93 -10.38
C LEU A 173 12.81 -6.85 -9.42
N GLU A 174 11.58 -6.50 -9.10
CA GLU A 174 10.68 -7.30 -8.28
C GLU A 174 10.38 -8.66 -8.94
N ALA A 175 10.14 -8.67 -10.25
CA ALA A 175 9.98 -9.91 -11.00
C ALA A 175 11.23 -10.79 -10.91
N GLY A 176 12.43 -10.24 -11.09
CA GLY A 176 13.70 -10.94 -10.92
C GLY A 176 13.83 -11.58 -9.54
N MET A 177 13.50 -10.86 -8.48
CA MET A 177 13.51 -11.38 -7.11
C MET A 177 12.49 -12.51 -6.89
N PHE A 178 11.29 -12.40 -7.49
CA PHE A 178 10.26 -13.43 -7.38
C PHE A 178 10.63 -14.72 -8.10
N PHE A 179 11.11 -14.62 -9.31
CA PHE A 179 11.38 -15.77 -10.18
C PHE A 179 12.83 -16.24 -10.13
N MET A 180 13.70 -15.55 -9.35
CA MET A 180 15.14 -15.84 -9.26
C MET A 180 15.83 -15.78 -10.63
N GLU A 181 15.42 -14.85 -11.48
CA GLU A 181 15.95 -14.65 -12.81
C GLU A 181 16.41 -13.19 -12.96
N ASP A 182 17.42 -13.01 -13.81
CA ASP A 182 17.88 -11.66 -14.21
C ASP A 182 17.13 -11.27 -15.49
N TYR A 183 16.27 -10.26 -15.39
CA TYR A 183 15.52 -9.70 -16.52
C TYR A 183 16.12 -8.38 -17.03
N ALA A 184 17.38 -8.05 -16.64
CA ALA A 184 18.07 -6.82 -17.04
C ALA A 184 18.50 -6.85 -18.50
#